data_232e951ffe04f9185ec7fba721b7b4db
#
_entry.id   232e951ffe04f9185ec7fba721b7b4db
#
_cell.length_a   1.000
_cell.length_b   1.000
_cell.length_c   1.000
_cell.angle_alpha   90.00
_cell.angle_beta   90.00
_cell.angle_gamma   90.00
#
_symmetry.space_group_name_H-M   'P 1'
#
loop_
_entity.id
_entity.type
_entity.pdbx_description
1 polymer ?
#
loop_
_entity_poly.entity_id
_entity_poly.type
_entity_poly.pdbx_seq_one_letter_code
_entity_poly.pdbx_strand_id
1 'polypeptide(L)'
;MKIYAFDIDGTICTNTYGEYQKASPFLDRINSINDLYNSGNIIKLFTARGSTTGRNWFELTKTQLSKWGVLYHELILGKPEADYFIDDKACNDKYWLWGGNNFELKNPCQDFFAKAAISFSHLSRDYSTLKKIDTLGKNVSDTLKNRGIIFIAGNGGSFSDSQHIAAEFIGKLNKDRDPLASIALGTNSSSTTAIANDYGYDKIFSRELEALGSSKDLLIVLSTSGESKNILNLLDKAKEKKIKSALLTGSNISSSAAKLSDLVINSPKIANDAASIQQIHIAIGHYLCELGQSEFMKNKL
;
A
#
# COMPACT_ATOMS: atom_id res chain seq x y z
N MET A 1 -25.01 13.58 -12.12
CA MET A 1 -25.67 13.93 -10.84
C MET A 1 -25.47 12.78 -9.87
N LYS A 2 -24.78 13.02 -8.74
CA LYS A 2 -24.57 12.06 -7.64
C LYS A 2 -25.16 12.62 -6.35
N ILE A 3 -25.37 11.74 -5.35
CA ILE A 3 -25.87 12.13 -4.02
C ILE A 3 -24.71 11.91 -3.04
N TYR A 4 -24.38 12.98 -2.29
CA TYR A 4 -23.37 12.96 -1.26
C TYR A 4 -24.00 13.23 0.11
N ALA A 5 -23.65 12.45 1.12
CA ALA A 5 -24.05 12.68 2.50
C ALA A 5 -22.81 13.01 3.33
N PHE A 6 -22.76 14.21 3.92
CA PHE A 6 -21.67 14.65 4.77
C PHE A 6 -22.12 14.72 6.22
N ASP A 7 -21.28 14.28 7.12
CA ASP A 7 -21.41 14.57 8.54
C ASP A 7 -21.06 16.04 8.83
N ILE A 8 -21.40 16.54 10.00
CA ILE A 8 -21.18 17.95 10.38
C ILE A 8 -20.00 18.08 11.34
N ASP A 9 -20.12 17.55 12.55
CA ASP A 9 -19.15 17.75 13.63
C ASP A 9 -17.90 16.90 13.41
N GLY A 10 -16.73 17.53 13.36
CA GLY A 10 -15.47 16.88 12.98
C GLY A 10 -15.23 16.78 11.47
N THR A 11 -16.29 16.94 10.65
CA THR A 11 -16.23 16.81 9.18
C THR A 11 -16.22 18.16 8.46
N ILE A 12 -17.19 19.04 8.71
CA ILE A 12 -17.25 20.39 8.10
C ILE A 12 -17.06 21.51 9.12
N CYS A 13 -17.01 21.18 10.40
CA CYS A 13 -16.68 22.09 11.48
C CYS A 13 -15.93 21.34 12.60
N THR A 14 -15.42 22.09 13.57
CA THR A 14 -14.74 21.52 14.74
C THR A 14 -15.68 20.63 15.55
N ASN A 15 -15.15 19.51 16.09
CA ASN A 15 -15.88 18.71 17.08
C ASN A 15 -15.85 19.45 18.43
N THR A 16 -17.02 19.69 19.01
CA THR A 16 -17.17 20.45 20.26
C THR A 16 -17.74 19.60 21.39
N TYR A 17 -17.88 18.28 21.18
CA TYR A 17 -18.37 17.33 22.22
C TYR A 17 -19.68 17.76 22.89
N GLY A 18 -20.62 18.27 22.07
CA GLY A 18 -21.96 18.70 22.49
C GLY A 18 -22.12 20.20 22.73
N GLU A 19 -21.04 21.00 22.79
CA GLU A 19 -21.11 22.48 22.87
C GLU A 19 -21.22 23.10 21.47
N TYR A 20 -22.24 22.74 20.72
CA TYR A 20 -22.37 23.05 19.30
C TYR A 20 -22.33 24.55 18.97
N GLN A 21 -22.68 25.43 19.90
CA GLN A 21 -22.59 26.89 19.74
C GLN A 21 -21.14 27.36 19.53
N LYS A 22 -20.16 26.61 20.01
CA LYS A 22 -18.72 26.92 19.91
C LYS A 22 -18.08 26.38 18.62
N ALA A 23 -18.84 25.66 17.76
CA ALA A 23 -18.32 25.07 16.54
C ALA A 23 -17.83 26.14 15.57
N SER A 24 -16.64 25.92 15.03
CA SER A 24 -16.01 26.77 14.00
C SER A 24 -15.93 26.01 12.67
N PRO A 25 -16.24 26.65 11.53
CA PRO A 25 -16.27 25.99 10.23
C PRO A 25 -14.87 25.69 9.68
N PHE A 26 -14.75 24.61 8.90
CA PHE A 26 -13.63 24.34 8.03
C PHE A 26 -13.95 24.88 6.63
N LEU A 27 -13.51 26.11 6.34
CA LEU A 27 -13.91 26.85 5.13
C LEU A 27 -13.47 26.15 3.83
N ASP A 28 -12.32 25.50 3.82
CA ASP A 28 -11.82 24.72 2.70
C ASP A 28 -12.76 23.56 2.36
N ARG A 29 -13.25 22.85 3.38
CA ARG A 29 -14.19 21.75 3.22
C ARG A 29 -15.57 22.23 2.75
N ILE A 30 -16.05 23.34 3.30
CA ILE A 30 -17.30 23.97 2.90
C ILE A 30 -17.23 24.38 1.43
N ASN A 31 -16.13 25.00 1.00
CA ASN A 31 -15.94 25.36 -0.40
C ASN A 31 -16.01 24.14 -1.31
N SER A 32 -15.39 23.02 -0.92
CA SER A 32 -15.44 21.77 -1.70
C SER A 32 -16.87 21.22 -1.81
N ILE A 33 -17.66 21.29 -0.74
CA ILE A 33 -19.08 20.88 -0.76
C ILE A 33 -19.89 21.80 -1.68
N ASN A 34 -19.65 23.12 -1.61
CA ASN A 34 -20.32 24.08 -2.45
C ASN A 34 -19.97 23.90 -3.94
N ASP A 35 -18.74 23.52 -4.26
CA ASP A 35 -18.34 23.17 -5.62
C ASP A 35 -19.08 21.93 -6.12
N LEU A 36 -19.25 20.91 -5.29
CA LEU A 36 -20.06 19.73 -5.63
C LEU A 36 -21.53 20.12 -5.87
N TYR A 37 -22.09 20.97 -5.01
CA TYR A 37 -23.46 21.49 -5.16
C TYR A 37 -23.61 22.24 -6.49
N ASN A 38 -22.72 23.19 -6.77
CA ASN A 38 -22.74 24.02 -7.98
C ASN A 38 -22.50 23.18 -9.26
N SER A 39 -21.85 22.02 -9.14
CA SER A 39 -21.67 21.04 -10.22
C SER A 39 -22.90 20.15 -10.48
N GLY A 40 -24.04 20.46 -9.86
CA GLY A 40 -25.32 19.79 -10.07
C GLY A 40 -25.48 18.47 -9.32
N ASN A 41 -24.73 18.26 -8.23
CA ASN A 41 -24.90 17.09 -7.37
C ASN A 41 -25.86 17.40 -6.21
N ILE A 42 -26.47 16.37 -5.64
CA ILE A 42 -27.33 16.47 -4.46
C ILE A 42 -26.48 16.37 -3.21
N ILE A 43 -26.55 17.35 -2.33
CA ILE A 43 -25.83 17.40 -1.07
C ILE A 43 -26.81 17.21 0.08
N LYS A 44 -26.56 16.21 0.92
CA LYS A 44 -27.26 15.95 2.17
C LYS A 44 -26.29 16.14 3.33
N LEU A 45 -26.75 16.76 4.40
CA LEU A 45 -26.02 16.85 5.65
C LEU A 45 -26.69 15.96 6.67
N PHE A 46 -25.91 15.09 7.35
CA PHE A 46 -26.42 14.06 8.24
C PHE A 46 -25.65 14.07 9.56
N THR A 47 -26.29 14.44 10.67
CA THR A 47 -25.61 14.68 11.95
C THR A 47 -26.23 13.92 13.12
N ALA A 48 -25.38 13.52 14.08
CA ALA A 48 -25.75 12.91 15.34
C ALA A 48 -26.13 13.95 16.43
N ARG A 49 -26.18 15.26 16.12
CA ARG A 49 -26.55 16.28 17.09
C ARG A 49 -27.91 15.99 17.71
N GLY A 50 -27.90 15.77 19.02
CA GLY A 50 -29.11 15.44 19.78
C GLY A 50 -29.47 13.98 19.86
N SER A 51 -28.80 13.07 19.14
CA SER A 51 -29.11 11.64 19.14
C SER A 51 -29.01 11.00 20.52
N THR A 52 -28.04 11.39 21.35
CA THR A 52 -27.87 10.91 22.74
C THR A 52 -28.79 11.65 23.73
N THR A 53 -28.99 12.96 23.54
CA THR A 53 -29.65 13.80 24.56
C THR A 53 -31.14 13.98 24.31
N GLY A 54 -31.66 13.61 23.14
CA GLY A 54 -33.03 13.87 22.70
C GLY A 54 -33.32 15.34 22.42
N ARG A 55 -32.35 16.24 22.58
CA ARG A 55 -32.53 17.70 22.36
C ARG A 55 -32.55 18.00 20.86
N ASN A 56 -33.54 18.80 20.44
CA ASN A 56 -33.61 19.26 19.05
C ASN A 56 -32.61 20.41 18.83
N TRP A 57 -31.63 20.15 17.95
CA TRP A 57 -30.62 21.13 17.54
C TRP A 57 -30.81 21.64 16.11
N PHE A 58 -31.98 21.40 15.51
CA PHE A 58 -32.22 21.71 14.10
C PHE A 58 -32.02 23.21 13.79
N GLU A 59 -32.66 24.09 14.54
CA GLU A 59 -32.62 25.55 14.28
C GLU A 59 -31.21 26.13 14.49
N LEU A 60 -30.48 25.67 15.53
CA LEU A 60 -29.10 26.11 15.72
C LEU A 60 -28.23 25.64 14.56
N THR A 61 -28.35 24.38 14.16
CA THR A 61 -27.55 23.78 13.09
C THR A 61 -27.84 24.52 11.76
N LYS A 62 -29.09 24.75 11.43
CA LYS A 62 -29.51 25.47 10.23
C LYS A 62 -28.95 26.90 10.21
N THR A 63 -28.99 27.60 11.34
CA THR A 63 -28.43 28.94 11.48
C THR A 63 -26.92 28.95 11.27
N GLN A 64 -26.20 27.99 11.85
CA GLN A 64 -24.76 27.86 11.67
C GLN A 64 -24.38 27.58 10.22
N LEU A 65 -25.04 26.61 9.57
CA LEU A 65 -24.80 26.28 8.17
C LEU A 65 -25.05 27.46 7.24
N SER A 66 -26.12 28.23 7.47
CA SER A 66 -26.42 29.47 6.74
C SER A 66 -25.32 30.50 6.95
N LYS A 67 -24.88 30.71 8.20
CA LYS A 67 -23.80 31.67 8.53
C LYS A 67 -22.46 31.28 7.89
N TRP A 68 -22.20 29.98 7.76
CA TRP A 68 -20.97 29.43 7.16
C TRP A 68 -21.05 29.35 5.63
N GLY A 69 -22.20 29.65 5.03
CA GLY A 69 -22.41 29.65 3.58
C GLY A 69 -22.43 28.25 2.96
N VAL A 70 -22.86 27.25 3.70
CA VAL A 70 -22.92 25.84 3.21
C VAL A 70 -24.15 25.69 2.30
N LEU A 71 -23.92 25.20 1.09
CA LEU A 71 -24.98 24.88 0.12
C LEU A 71 -25.35 23.38 0.25
N TYR A 72 -26.62 23.11 0.52
CA TYR A 72 -27.14 21.74 0.66
C TYR A 72 -28.61 21.63 0.26
N HIS A 73 -29.10 20.44 -0.02
CA HIS A 73 -30.50 20.16 -0.38
C HIS A 73 -31.29 19.70 0.83
N GLU A 74 -30.66 18.94 1.74
CA GLU A 74 -31.33 18.34 2.87
C GLU A 74 -30.47 18.35 4.11
N LEU A 75 -31.04 18.67 5.28
CA LEU A 75 -30.41 18.56 6.60
C LEU A 75 -31.15 17.49 7.39
N ILE A 76 -30.47 16.43 7.76
CA ILE A 76 -31.02 15.26 8.47
C ILE A 76 -30.37 15.17 9.85
N LEU A 77 -31.17 15.26 10.91
CA LEU A 77 -30.77 14.94 12.27
C LEU A 77 -31.16 13.46 12.55
N GLY A 78 -30.55 12.87 13.57
CA GLY A 78 -30.85 11.49 13.95
C GLY A 78 -29.88 10.47 13.38
N LYS A 79 -28.70 10.89 12.93
CA LYS A 79 -27.59 9.96 12.73
C LYS A 79 -27.33 9.24 14.06
N PRO A 80 -27.33 7.88 14.09
CA PRO A 80 -27.05 7.16 15.32
C PRO A 80 -25.68 7.57 15.88
N GLU A 81 -25.57 7.65 17.19
CA GLU A 81 -24.27 7.73 17.83
C GLU A 81 -23.62 6.35 17.80
N ALA A 82 -22.38 6.27 17.30
CA ALA A 82 -21.61 5.04 17.21
C ALA A 82 -20.11 5.35 17.18
N ASP A 83 -19.32 4.45 17.77
CA ASP A 83 -17.85 4.53 17.69
C ASP A 83 -17.35 4.24 16.26
N TYR A 84 -18.03 3.36 15.54
CA TYR A 84 -17.69 2.96 14.18
C TYR A 84 -18.92 2.92 13.27
N PHE A 85 -18.80 3.52 12.09
CA PHE A 85 -19.74 3.33 10.98
C PHE A 85 -19.11 2.39 9.96
N ILE A 86 -19.69 1.19 9.80
CA ILE A 86 -19.25 0.19 8.83
C ILE A 86 -20.25 0.22 7.67
N ASP A 87 -19.80 0.71 6.51
CA ASP A 87 -20.64 0.98 5.35
C ASP A 87 -19.83 0.75 4.07
N ASP A 88 -20.42 0.17 3.03
CA ASP A 88 -19.80 -0.09 1.73
C ASP A 88 -19.57 1.19 0.91
N LYS A 89 -20.23 2.30 1.26
CA LYS A 89 -20.16 3.62 0.60
C LYS A 89 -19.49 4.70 1.43
N ALA A 90 -19.19 4.42 2.71
CA ALA A 90 -18.60 5.42 3.59
C ALA A 90 -17.11 5.66 3.26
N CYS A 91 -16.75 6.93 3.26
CA CYS A 91 -15.36 7.37 3.20
C CYS A 91 -15.05 8.19 4.47
N ASN A 92 -13.94 7.90 5.12
CA ASN A 92 -13.49 8.71 6.25
C ASN A 92 -13.09 10.11 5.74
N ASP A 93 -13.48 11.16 6.47
CA ASP A 93 -13.22 12.55 6.09
C ASP A 93 -11.73 12.87 5.90
N LYS A 94 -10.83 12.19 6.63
CA LYS A 94 -9.37 12.32 6.47
C LYS A 94 -8.85 11.79 5.13
N TYR A 95 -9.60 10.89 4.49
CA TYR A 95 -9.25 10.32 3.18
C TYR A 95 -10.10 10.90 2.05
N TRP A 96 -11.04 11.79 2.38
CA TRP A 96 -11.78 12.56 1.40
C TRP A 96 -10.90 13.69 0.88
N LEU A 97 -10.75 13.77 -0.44
CA LEU A 97 -9.93 14.80 -1.08
C LEU A 97 -10.71 16.14 -1.10
N TRP A 98 -10.58 16.91 -0.03
CA TRP A 98 -11.14 18.24 0.05
C TRP A 98 -10.46 19.18 -0.96
N GLY A 99 -11.24 19.88 -1.79
CA GLY A 99 -10.74 20.80 -2.83
C GLY A 99 -10.61 20.20 -4.23
N GLY A 100 -10.98 18.92 -4.41
CA GLY A 100 -11.06 18.28 -5.71
C GLY A 100 -12.51 18.13 -6.19
N ASN A 101 -12.89 18.84 -7.24
CA ASN A 101 -14.14 18.56 -7.94
C ASN A 101 -14.14 17.08 -8.39
N ASN A 102 -15.15 16.35 -7.94
CA ASN A 102 -15.58 15.07 -8.49
C ASN A 102 -14.45 14.19 -8.96
N PHE A 103 -14.09 13.12 -8.34
CA PHE A 103 -13.31 11.99 -8.87
C PHE A 103 -12.64 12.11 -10.26
N GLU A 104 -12.84 13.18 -11.01
CA GLU A 104 -12.03 13.68 -12.09
C GLU A 104 -10.99 14.61 -11.49
N LEU A 105 -9.91 14.02 -10.97
CA LEU A 105 -8.73 14.77 -10.55
C LEU A 105 -8.24 15.54 -11.79
N LYS A 106 -8.52 16.84 -11.86
CA LYS A 106 -8.10 17.70 -12.99
C LYS A 106 -6.59 17.94 -13.01
N ASN A 107 -5.90 17.56 -11.93
CA ASN A 107 -4.45 17.67 -11.80
C ASN A 107 -3.81 16.26 -11.92
N PRO A 108 -3.07 15.96 -12.99
CA PRO A 108 -2.41 14.67 -13.15
C PRO A 108 -1.48 14.29 -12.00
N CYS A 109 -0.82 15.25 -11.36
CA CYS A 109 0.02 15.03 -10.18
C CYS A 109 -0.82 14.54 -8.99
N GLN A 110 -1.95 15.17 -8.73
CA GLN A 110 -2.87 14.78 -7.66
C GLN A 110 -3.43 13.37 -7.91
N ASP A 111 -3.80 13.05 -9.17
CA ASP A 111 -4.28 11.71 -9.55
C ASP A 111 -3.23 10.64 -9.28
N PHE A 112 -1.97 10.91 -9.64
CA PHE A 112 -0.87 9.99 -9.41
C PHE A 112 -0.70 9.64 -7.93
N PHE A 113 -0.66 10.65 -7.05
CA PHE A 113 -0.52 10.42 -5.61
C PHE A 113 -1.78 9.83 -4.97
N ALA A 114 -2.97 10.20 -5.45
CA ALA A 114 -4.22 9.62 -4.98
C ALA A 114 -4.30 8.12 -5.28
N LYS A 115 -3.92 7.68 -6.48
CA LYS A 115 -3.83 6.25 -6.83
C LYS A 115 -2.87 5.50 -5.91
N ALA A 116 -1.70 6.08 -5.62
CA ALA A 116 -0.75 5.48 -4.68
C ALA A 116 -1.38 5.33 -3.28
N ALA A 117 -1.97 6.39 -2.73
CA ALA A 117 -2.62 6.36 -1.42
C ALA A 117 -3.75 5.32 -1.34
N ILE A 118 -4.59 5.23 -2.38
CA ILE A 118 -5.67 4.24 -2.48
C ILE A 118 -5.08 2.82 -2.53
N SER A 119 -4.01 2.61 -3.30
CA SER A 119 -3.35 1.30 -3.40
C SER A 119 -2.85 0.81 -2.03
N PHE A 120 -2.20 1.67 -1.26
CA PHE A 120 -1.77 1.36 0.11
C PHE A 120 -2.95 1.16 1.07
N SER A 121 -4.03 1.94 0.94
CA SER A 121 -5.25 1.76 1.72
C SER A 121 -5.92 0.41 1.45
N HIS A 122 -5.94 -0.06 0.21
CA HIS A 122 -6.43 -1.40 -0.12
C HIS A 122 -5.54 -2.49 0.49
N LEU A 123 -4.20 -2.38 0.35
CA LEU A 123 -3.26 -3.33 0.93
C LEU A 123 -3.42 -3.43 2.44
N SER A 124 -3.54 -2.30 3.15
CA SER A 124 -3.65 -2.26 4.62
C SER A 124 -4.93 -2.90 5.17
N ARG A 125 -5.92 -3.17 4.33
CA ARG A 125 -7.19 -3.83 4.69
C ARG A 125 -7.30 -5.26 4.18
N ASP A 126 -6.37 -5.71 3.34
CA ASP A 126 -6.35 -7.09 2.84
C ASP A 126 -5.61 -8.02 3.80
N TYR A 127 -6.32 -8.51 4.82
CA TYR A 127 -5.77 -9.42 5.82
C TYR A 127 -5.15 -10.68 5.23
N SER A 128 -5.64 -11.18 4.09
CA SER A 128 -5.08 -12.33 3.40
C SER A 128 -3.68 -12.04 2.89
N THR A 129 -3.51 -10.92 2.21
CA THR A 129 -2.21 -10.46 1.69
C THR A 129 -1.27 -10.07 2.84
N LEU A 130 -1.74 -9.37 3.87
CA LEU A 130 -0.93 -9.04 5.04
C LEU A 130 -0.37 -10.28 5.73
N LYS A 131 -1.18 -11.34 5.91
CA LYS A 131 -0.72 -12.62 6.46
C LYS A 131 0.37 -13.29 5.61
N LYS A 132 0.31 -13.16 4.29
CA LYS A 132 1.38 -13.65 3.39
C LYS A 132 2.66 -12.84 3.55
N ILE A 133 2.56 -11.52 3.71
CA ILE A 133 3.71 -10.63 3.97
C ILE A 133 4.37 -11.00 5.31
N ASP A 134 3.59 -11.23 6.37
CA ASP A 134 4.10 -11.71 7.65
C ASP A 134 4.77 -13.10 7.53
N THR A 135 4.21 -13.99 6.71
CA THR A 135 4.82 -15.29 6.43
C THR A 135 6.17 -15.13 5.75
N LEU A 136 6.29 -14.22 4.77
CA LEU A 136 7.55 -13.91 4.13
C LEU A 136 8.56 -13.31 5.13
N GLY A 137 8.13 -12.43 6.02
CA GLY A 137 8.96 -11.89 7.09
C GLY A 137 9.52 -12.97 8.02
N LYS A 138 8.71 -13.98 8.37
CA LYS A 138 9.20 -15.15 9.12
C LYS A 138 10.24 -15.96 8.31
N ASN A 139 9.99 -16.20 7.02
CA ASN A 139 10.96 -16.90 6.16
C ASN A 139 12.29 -16.13 6.08
N VAL A 140 12.26 -14.80 5.98
CA VAL A 140 13.46 -13.94 6.05
C VAL A 140 14.20 -14.14 7.36
N SER A 141 13.51 -14.04 8.49
CA SER A 141 14.11 -14.23 9.82
C SER A 141 14.73 -15.63 9.97
N ASP A 142 14.01 -16.68 9.58
CA ASP A 142 14.48 -18.07 9.68
C ASP A 142 15.71 -18.31 8.79
N THR A 143 15.72 -17.76 7.58
CA THR A 143 16.87 -17.82 6.67
C THR A 143 18.10 -17.19 7.31
N LEU A 144 17.99 -15.99 7.85
CA LEU A 144 19.10 -15.28 8.48
C LEU A 144 19.60 -15.99 9.75
N LYS A 145 18.71 -16.53 10.58
CA LYS A 145 19.06 -17.34 11.76
C LYS A 145 19.86 -18.60 11.37
N ASN A 146 19.53 -19.21 10.23
CA ASN A 146 20.21 -20.37 9.71
C ASN A 146 21.47 -20.02 8.88
N ARG A 147 21.95 -18.76 8.95
CA ARG A 147 23.09 -18.26 8.20
C ARG A 147 22.92 -18.44 6.68
N GLY A 148 21.69 -18.35 6.20
CA GLY A 148 21.36 -18.27 4.78
C GLY A 148 21.45 -16.84 4.26
N ILE A 149 21.37 -16.71 2.95
CA ILE A 149 21.41 -15.46 2.20
C ILE A 149 20.01 -15.15 1.66
N ILE A 150 19.60 -13.89 1.70
CA ILE A 150 18.41 -13.40 1.03
C ILE A 150 18.81 -12.95 -0.38
N PHE A 151 18.49 -13.74 -1.40
CA PHE A 151 18.66 -13.35 -2.80
C PHE A 151 17.44 -12.56 -3.26
N ILE A 152 17.66 -11.45 -3.98
CA ILE A 152 16.58 -10.61 -4.51
C ILE A 152 16.83 -10.39 -6.00
N ALA A 153 15.79 -10.50 -6.81
CA ALA A 153 15.90 -10.32 -8.26
C ALA A 153 14.68 -9.62 -8.86
N GLY A 154 14.91 -8.86 -9.92
CA GLY A 154 13.89 -8.20 -10.72
C GLY A 154 14.47 -7.61 -11.99
N ASN A 155 13.64 -7.09 -12.89
CA ASN A 155 14.05 -6.42 -14.11
C ASN A 155 13.73 -4.92 -14.06
N GLY A 156 14.53 -4.09 -14.73
CA GLY A 156 14.27 -2.64 -14.86
C GLY A 156 14.13 -1.94 -13.51
N GLY A 157 12.99 -1.28 -13.25
CA GLY A 157 12.70 -0.65 -11.96
C GLY A 157 12.70 -1.66 -10.80
N SER A 158 12.17 -2.86 -11.01
CA SER A 158 12.25 -3.95 -10.03
C SER A 158 13.69 -4.43 -9.78
N PHE A 159 14.62 -4.25 -10.73
CA PHE A 159 16.04 -4.48 -10.49
C PHE A 159 16.62 -3.40 -9.56
N SER A 160 16.24 -2.15 -9.76
CA SER A 160 16.62 -1.05 -8.84
C SER A 160 16.07 -1.30 -7.44
N ASP A 161 14.80 -1.72 -7.31
CA ASP A 161 14.18 -2.07 -6.03
C ASP A 161 14.91 -3.25 -5.36
N SER A 162 15.32 -4.26 -6.13
CA SER A 162 16.05 -5.41 -5.58
C SER A 162 17.41 -5.01 -4.99
N GLN A 163 18.13 -4.09 -5.63
CA GLN A 163 19.38 -3.54 -5.12
C GLN A 163 19.15 -2.69 -3.86
N HIS A 164 18.12 -1.85 -3.87
CA HIS A 164 17.73 -1.02 -2.73
C HIS A 164 17.44 -1.90 -1.50
N ILE A 165 16.54 -2.89 -1.65
CA ILE A 165 16.17 -3.79 -0.55
C ILE A 165 17.39 -4.58 -0.04
N ALA A 166 18.25 -5.08 -0.94
CA ALA A 166 19.48 -5.78 -0.53
C ALA A 166 20.42 -4.88 0.26
N ALA A 167 20.55 -3.61 -0.13
CA ALA A 167 21.35 -2.62 0.57
C ALA A 167 20.81 -2.32 1.98
N GLU A 168 19.48 -2.28 2.15
CA GLU A 168 18.84 -2.10 3.47
C GLU A 168 19.12 -3.27 4.43
N PHE A 169 19.23 -4.51 3.92
CA PHE A 169 19.66 -5.65 4.73
C PHE A 169 21.13 -5.56 5.13
N ILE A 170 22.04 -5.21 4.21
CA ILE A 170 23.48 -5.17 4.46
C ILE A 170 23.86 -3.95 5.31
N GLY A 171 23.30 -2.78 4.99
CA GLY A 171 23.49 -1.55 5.74
C GLY A 171 22.63 -1.49 6.99
N LYS A 172 21.70 -0.56 7.02
CA LYS A 172 20.66 -0.45 8.05
C LYS A 172 19.48 0.36 7.51
N LEU A 173 18.26 -0.01 7.85
CA LEU A 173 17.08 0.79 7.52
C LEU A 173 16.88 1.90 8.57
N ASN A 174 16.62 1.55 9.81
CA ASN A 174 16.27 2.51 10.87
C ASN A 174 17.24 2.48 12.07
N LYS A 175 17.60 1.30 12.55
CA LYS A 175 18.42 1.13 13.77
C LYS A 175 19.77 0.53 13.43
N ASP A 176 20.79 0.96 14.16
CA ASP A 176 22.12 0.39 14.04
C ASP A 176 22.11 -1.10 14.47
N ARG A 177 22.78 -1.95 13.69
CA ARG A 177 22.85 -3.40 13.89
C ARG A 177 23.95 -4.05 13.05
N ASP A 178 24.25 -5.31 13.33
CA ASP A 178 25.10 -6.12 12.46
C ASP A 178 24.49 -6.28 11.06
N PRO A 179 25.30 -6.38 10.02
CA PRO A 179 24.83 -6.58 8.65
C PRO A 179 24.11 -7.92 8.50
N LEU A 180 23.05 -7.94 7.71
CA LEU A 180 22.26 -9.11 7.38
C LEU A 180 22.58 -9.55 5.95
N ALA A 181 22.80 -10.87 5.75
CA ALA A 181 23.25 -11.40 4.47
C ALA A 181 22.17 -11.27 3.38
N SER A 182 22.41 -10.42 2.39
CA SER A 182 21.53 -10.24 1.23
C SER A 182 22.33 -9.94 -0.04
N ILE A 183 21.84 -10.40 -1.18
CA ILE A 183 22.45 -10.17 -2.50
C ILE A 183 21.34 -9.89 -3.52
N ALA A 184 21.43 -8.75 -4.22
CA ALA A 184 20.66 -8.53 -5.44
C ALA A 184 21.38 -9.24 -6.62
N LEU A 185 20.70 -10.20 -7.25
CA LEU A 185 21.25 -10.91 -8.41
C LEU A 185 21.37 -9.99 -9.62
N GLY A 186 22.40 -10.17 -10.41
CA GLY A 186 22.68 -9.38 -11.61
C GLY A 186 23.45 -8.08 -11.38
N THR A 187 23.92 -7.81 -10.16
CA THR A 187 24.63 -6.58 -9.84
C THR A 187 26.08 -6.56 -10.29
N ASN A 188 26.70 -7.73 -10.51
CA ASN A 188 28.01 -7.78 -11.14
C ASN A 188 27.86 -7.65 -12.67
N SER A 189 28.11 -6.47 -13.19
CA SER A 189 27.93 -6.14 -14.62
C SER A 189 28.79 -7.03 -15.53
N SER A 190 29.99 -7.44 -15.11
CA SER A 190 30.87 -8.31 -15.90
C SER A 190 30.26 -9.70 -16.05
N SER A 191 29.80 -10.33 -14.95
CA SER A 191 29.15 -11.64 -15.03
C SER A 191 27.83 -11.57 -15.81
N THR A 192 27.02 -10.53 -15.58
CA THR A 192 25.73 -10.32 -16.24
C THR A 192 25.91 -10.19 -17.76
N THR A 193 26.87 -9.37 -18.21
CA THR A 193 27.12 -9.18 -19.64
C THR A 193 27.72 -10.43 -20.29
N ALA A 194 28.64 -11.12 -19.63
CA ALA A 194 29.20 -12.38 -20.13
C ALA A 194 28.11 -13.47 -20.25
N ILE A 195 27.31 -13.66 -19.21
CA ILE A 195 26.21 -14.63 -19.25
C ILE A 195 25.19 -14.27 -20.34
N ALA A 196 24.85 -12.99 -20.47
CA ALA A 196 23.91 -12.55 -21.51
C ALA A 196 24.44 -12.83 -22.94
N ASN A 197 25.75 -12.60 -23.15
CA ASN A 197 26.41 -12.84 -24.44
C ASN A 197 26.52 -14.33 -24.79
N ASP A 198 26.91 -15.15 -23.81
CA ASP A 198 27.29 -16.54 -24.07
C ASP A 198 26.12 -17.53 -23.93
N TYR A 199 25.14 -17.21 -23.04
CA TYR A 199 24.04 -18.10 -22.67
C TYR A 199 22.64 -17.49 -22.86
N GLY A 200 22.57 -16.20 -23.19
CA GLY A 200 21.35 -15.45 -23.33
C GLY A 200 20.89 -14.71 -22.08
N TYR A 201 20.17 -13.61 -22.29
CA TYR A 201 19.66 -12.74 -21.21
C TYR A 201 18.71 -13.48 -20.25
N ASP A 202 18.04 -14.53 -20.71
CA ASP A 202 17.14 -15.35 -19.92
C ASP A 202 17.86 -16.22 -18.85
N LYS A 203 19.20 -16.27 -18.86
CA LYS A 203 20.03 -17.02 -17.90
C LYS A 203 20.77 -16.15 -16.90
N ILE A 204 20.71 -14.83 -16.97
CA ILE A 204 21.54 -13.95 -16.12
C ILE A 204 21.38 -14.21 -14.63
N PHE A 205 20.14 -14.35 -14.15
CA PHE A 205 19.87 -14.60 -12.73
C PHE A 205 20.00 -16.05 -12.34
N SER A 206 19.54 -16.98 -13.18
CA SER A 206 19.55 -18.41 -12.85
C SER A 206 20.96 -18.96 -12.72
N ARG A 207 21.90 -18.53 -13.56
CA ARG A 207 23.31 -18.96 -13.46
C ARG A 207 24.01 -18.41 -12.22
N GLU A 208 23.72 -17.18 -11.84
CA GLU A 208 24.27 -16.58 -10.63
C GLU A 208 23.71 -17.27 -9.37
N LEU A 209 22.40 -17.55 -9.32
CA LEU A 209 21.80 -18.33 -8.23
C LEU A 209 22.33 -19.75 -8.19
N GLU A 210 22.59 -20.39 -9.34
CA GLU A 210 23.17 -21.73 -9.41
C GLU A 210 24.56 -21.78 -8.75
N ALA A 211 25.39 -20.77 -8.98
CA ALA A 211 26.74 -20.67 -8.42
C ALA A 211 26.76 -20.36 -6.93
N LEU A 212 25.89 -19.46 -6.47
CA LEU A 212 25.96 -18.89 -5.12
C LEU A 212 24.97 -19.51 -4.12
N GLY A 213 23.80 -19.94 -4.60
CA GLY A 213 22.70 -20.34 -3.74
C GLY A 213 22.78 -21.74 -3.18
N SER A 214 22.18 -21.95 -2.03
CA SER A 214 22.02 -23.22 -1.32
C SER A 214 20.63 -23.38 -0.74
N SER A 215 20.22 -24.58 -0.35
CA SER A 215 18.87 -24.87 0.15
C SER A 215 18.48 -24.17 1.46
N LYS A 216 19.42 -23.54 2.15
CA LYS A 216 19.15 -22.73 3.36
C LYS A 216 18.82 -21.25 3.06
N ASP A 217 18.91 -20.85 1.81
CA ASP A 217 18.70 -19.48 1.36
C ASP A 217 17.24 -19.21 1.02
N LEU A 218 16.89 -17.95 0.82
CA LEU A 218 15.59 -17.49 0.39
C LEU A 218 15.74 -16.63 -0.87
N LEU A 219 14.92 -16.89 -1.87
CA LEU A 219 14.81 -16.05 -3.07
C LEU A 219 13.54 -15.19 -3.00
N ILE A 220 13.69 -13.88 -3.14
CA ILE A 220 12.59 -12.93 -3.30
C ILE A 220 12.65 -12.37 -4.72
N VAL A 221 11.57 -12.53 -5.47
CA VAL A 221 11.46 -12.09 -6.86
C VAL A 221 10.47 -10.94 -6.98
N LEU A 222 10.88 -9.86 -7.62
CA LEU A 222 10.05 -8.70 -7.93
C LEU A 222 9.73 -8.72 -9.43
N SER A 223 8.46 -8.98 -9.79
CA SER A 223 8.04 -9.02 -11.19
C SER A 223 6.61 -8.54 -11.36
N THR A 224 6.44 -7.37 -11.97
CA THR A 224 5.12 -6.76 -12.16
C THR A 224 4.19 -7.60 -13.03
N SER A 225 4.70 -8.28 -14.06
CA SER A 225 3.93 -9.15 -14.95
C SER A 225 3.91 -10.62 -14.56
N GLY A 226 5.00 -11.11 -13.92
CA GLY A 226 5.20 -12.52 -13.63
C GLY A 226 5.46 -13.40 -14.86
N GLU A 227 5.86 -12.82 -16.01
CA GLU A 227 6.01 -13.55 -17.30
C GLU A 227 7.41 -13.45 -17.91
N SER A 228 8.34 -12.74 -17.29
CA SER A 228 9.69 -12.56 -17.83
C SER A 228 10.49 -13.87 -17.83
N LYS A 229 11.06 -14.27 -18.96
CA LYS A 229 11.77 -15.56 -19.12
C LYS A 229 12.91 -15.75 -18.13
N ASN A 230 13.72 -14.71 -17.87
CA ASN A 230 14.81 -14.79 -16.90
C ASN A 230 14.30 -15.01 -15.46
N ILE A 231 13.12 -14.49 -15.13
CA ILE A 231 12.45 -14.70 -13.84
C ILE A 231 11.93 -16.16 -13.75
N LEU A 232 11.32 -16.68 -14.82
CA LEU A 232 10.85 -18.07 -14.84
C LEU A 232 12.02 -19.05 -14.70
N ASN A 233 13.11 -18.87 -15.45
CA ASN A 233 14.32 -19.69 -15.33
C ASN A 233 14.96 -19.58 -13.94
N LEU A 234 14.90 -18.42 -13.31
CA LEU A 234 15.39 -18.22 -11.93
C LEU A 234 14.56 -19.04 -10.93
N LEU A 235 13.23 -19.00 -11.03
CA LEU A 235 12.33 -19.74 -10.15
C LEU A 235 12.46 -21.25 -10.33
N ASP A 236 12.60 -21.73 -11.58
CA ASP A 236 12.87 -23.13 -11.85
C ASP A 236 14.21 -23.56 -11.22
N LYS A 237 15.25 -22.74 -11.31
CA LYS A 237 16.55 -23.01 -10.68
C LYS A 237 16.45 -23.02 -9.15
N ALA A 238 15.68 -22.10 -8.55
CA ALA A 238 15.44 -22.10 -7.12
C ALA A 238 14.77 -23.40 -6.65
N LYS A 239 13.77 -23.86 -7.39
CA LYS A 239 13.09 -25.14 -7.12
C LYS A 239 14.04 -26.34 -7.22
N GLU A 240 14.86 -26.40 -8.28
CA GLU A 240 15.88 -27.44 -8.47
C GLU A 240 16.86 -27.50 -7.28
N LYS A 241 17.32 -26.33 -6.81
CA LYS A 241 18.24 -26.18 -5.67
C LYS A 241 17.54 -26.29 -4.30
N LYS A 242 16.22 -26.46 -4.26
CA LYS A 242 15.40 -26.47 -3.04
C LYS A 242 15.51 -25.16 -2.23
N ILE A 243 15.71 -24.06 -2.91
CA ILE A 243 15.70 -22.73 -2.32
C ILE A 243 14.24 -22.27 -2.25
N LYS A 244 13.76 -21.88 -1.07
CA LYS A 244 12.42 -21.31 -0.94
C LYS A 244 12.31 -20.02 -1.73
N SER A 245 11.18 -19.82 -2.39
CA SER A 245 10.94 -18.67 -3.26
C SER A 245 9.67 -17.91 -2.88
N ALA A 246 9.75 -16.58 -2.94
CA ALA A 246 8.62 -15.68 -2.82
C ALA A 246 8.56 -14.73 -4.02
N LEU A 247 7.38 -14.57 -4.58
CA LEU A 247 7.11 -13.66 -5.69
C LEU A 247 6.26 -12.47 -5.19
N LEU A 248 6.75 -11.26 -5.38
CA LEU A 248 5.96 -10.03 -5.31
C LEU A 248 5.58 -9.65 -6.74
N THR A 249 4.27 -9.55 -7.03
CA THR A 249 3.79 -9.38 -8.40
C THR A 249 2.56 -8.47 -8.48
N GLY A 250 2.13 -8.16 -9.69
CA GLY A 250 0.86 -7.48 -9.93
C GLY A 250 -0.35 -8.33 -9.53
N SER A 251 -1.54 -7.88 -9.86
CA SER A 251 -2.79 -8.55 -9.46
C SER A 251 -3.11 -9.86 -10.22
N ASN A 252 -2.29 -10.26 -11.21
CA ASN A 252 -2.51 -11.50 -11.97
C ASN A 252 -2.07 -12.73 -11.17
N ILE A 253 -3.03 -13.39 -10.55
CA ILE A 253 -2.81 -14.59 -9.72
C ILE A 253 -2.46 -15.86 -10.54
N SER A 254 -2.64 -15.82 -11.85
CA SER A 254 -2.43 -16.96 -12.76
C SER A 254 -1.16 -16.84 -13.59
N SER A 255 -0.27 -15.90 -13.26
CA SER A 255 0.99 -15.72 -13.98
C SER A 255 1.88 -16.97 -13.92
N SER A 256 2.74 -17.16 -14.91
CA SER A 256 3.65 -18.30 -14.98
C SER A 256 4.59 -18.35 -13.77
N ALA A 257 5.10 -17.20 -13.32
CA ALA A 257 5.93 -17.10 -12.13
C ALA A 257 5.16 -17.45 -10.84
N ALA A 258 3.87 -17.13 -10.74
CA ALA A 258 3.05 -17.46 -9.59
C ALA A 258 2.91 -18.99 -9.40
N LYS A 259 2.87 -19.76 -10.48
CA LYS A 259 2.80 -21.22 -10.45
C LYS A 259 4.12 -21.89 -10.02
N LEU A 260 5.23 -21.18 -10.16
CA LEU A 260 6.58 -21.68 -9.84
C LEU A 260 7.03 -21.31 -8.43
N SER A 261 6.39 -20.31 -7.82
CA SER A 261 6.79 -19.74 -6.52
C SER A 261 6.10 -20.42 -5.36
N ASP A 262 6.82 -20.61 -4.24
CA ASP A 262 6.26 -21.19 -3.01
C ASP A 262 5.32 -20.25 -2.28
N LEU A 263 5.55 -18.94 -2.38
CA LEU A 263 4.71 -17.89 -1.80
C LEU A 263 4.48 -16.78 -2.81
N VAL A 264 3.22 -16.37 -2.99
CA VAL A 264 2.85 -15.31 -3.93
C VAL A 264 2.13 -14.19 -3.21
N ILE A 265 2.67 -12.98 -3.32
CA ILE A 265 2.12 -11.75 -2.78
C ILE A 265 1.71 -10.85 -3.96
N ASN A 266 0.42 -10.64 -4.10
CA ASN A 266 -0.13 -9.83 -5.18
C ASN A 266 -0.34 -8.39 -4.72
N SER A 267 0.01 -7.43 -5.59
CA SER A 267 -0.37 -6.04 -5.42
C SER A 267 -1.89 -5.87 -5.58
N PRO A 268 -2.52 -4.90 -4.91
CA PRO A 268 -3.94 -4.59 -5.09
C PRO A 268 -4.29 -4.32 -6.55
N LYS A 269 -5.49 -4.71 -7.00
CA LYS A 269 -5.92 -4.53 -8.40
C LYS A 269 -5.88 -3.09 -8.89
N ILE A 270 -5.98 -2.12 -8.00
CA ILE A 270 -5.90 -0.70 -8.34
C ILE A 270 -4.48 -0.27 -8.72
N ALA A 271 -3.46 -0.94 -8.21
CA ALA A 271 -2.09 -0.83 -8.68
C ALA A 271 -1.96 -1.62 -9.99
N ASN A 272 -2.35 -1.03 -11.11
CA ASN A 272 -2.53 -1.69 -12.40
C ASN A 272 -1.47 -1.34 -13.46
N ASP A 273 -0.50 -0.52 -13.10
CA ASP A 273 0.68 -0.17 -13.90
C ASP A 273 1.99 -0.52 -13.17
N ALA A 274 3.09 -0.59 -13.90
CA ALA A 274 4.38 -1.01 -13.35
C ALA A 274 4.85 -0.11 -12.20
N ALA A 275 4.67 1.21 -12.29
CA ALA A 275 5.11 2.15 -11.27
C ALA A 275 4.33 1.96 -9.95
N SER A 276 3.00 1.85 -10.03
CA SER A 276 2.14 1.62 -8.86
C SER A 276 2.43 0.27 -8.19
N ILE A 277 2.72 -0.79 -8.97
CA ILE A 277 3.09 -2.09 -8.45
C ILE A 277 4.46 -2.03 -7.75
N GLN A 278 5.44 -1.36 -8.35
CA GLN A 278 6.78 -1.19 -7.76
C GLN A 278 6.75 -0.40 -6.46
N GLN A 279 5.89 0.63 -6.33
CA GLN A 279 5.69 1.32 -5.06
C GLN A 279 5.24 0.38 -3.93
N ILE A 280 4.36 -0.57 -4.23
CA ILE A 280 3.95 -1.60 -3.27
C ILE A 280 5.09 -2.56 -2.96
N HIS A 281 5.86 -3.01 -3.98
CA HIS A 281 6.97 -3.94 -3.80
C HIS A 281 8.07 -3.36 -2.91
N ILE A 282 8.49 -2.11 -3.15
CA ILE A 282 9.54 -1.49 -2.33
C ILE A 282 9.08 -1.24 -0.89
N ALA A 283 7.81 -0.87 -0.68
CA ALA A 283 7.25 -0.71 0.67
C ALA A 283 7.21 -2.04 1.44
N ILE A 284 6.84 -3.15 0.78
CA ILE A 284 6.94 -4.49 1.36
C ILE A 284 8.40 -4.81 1.67
N GLY A 285 9.34 -4.51 0.76
CA GLY A 285 10.78 -4.70 0.97
C GLY A 285 11.28 -4.03 2.25
N HIS A 286 10.93 -2.76 2.47
CA HIS A 286 11.27 -2.03 3.71
C HIS A 286 10.70 -2.71 4.96
N TYR A 287 9.43 -3.13 4.91
CA TYR A 287 8.81 -3.86 6.02
C TYR A 287 9.53 -5.17 6.34
N LEU A 288 9.94 -5.93 5.31
CA LEU A 288 10.71 -7.16 5.49
C LEU A 288 12.08 -6.91 6.15
N CYS A 289 12.75 -5.82 5.78
CA CYS A 289 14.02 -5.40 6.42
C CYS A 289 13.79 -5.06 7.90
N GLU A 290 12.74 -4.32 8.22
CA GLU A 290 12.41 -3.93 9.60
C GLU A 290 12.04 -5.16 10.45
N LEU A 291 11.22 -6.07 9.93
CA LEU A 291 10.82 -7.29 10.60
C LEU A 291 12.00 -8.25 10.79
N GLY A 292 12.79 -8.47 9.73
CA GLY A 292 14.02 -9.28 9.78
C GLY A 292 15.00 -8.78 10.85
N GLN A 293 15.18 -7.47 10.92
CA GLN A 293 15.99 -6.80 11.94
C GLN A 293 15.44 -7.04 13.37
N SER A 294 14.14 -6.84 13.59
CA SER A 294 13.53 -6.97 14.92
C SER A 294 13.59 -8.39 15.47
N GLU A 295 13.32 -9.38 14.64
CA GLU A 295 13.37 -10.81 15.00
C GLU A 295 14.80 -11.32 15.19
N PHE A 296 15.76 -10.80 14.41
CA PHE A 296 17.17 -11.15 14.57
C PHE A 296 17.76 -10.60 15.88
N MET A 297 17.37 -9.40 16.27
CA MET A 297 17.85 -8.77 17.51
C MET A 297 17.27 -9.40 18.79
N LYS A 298 16.01 -9.86 18.77
CA LYS A 298 15.39 -10.55 19.92
C LYS A 298 16.14 -11.82 20.34
N ASN A 299 16.90 -12.42 19.47
CA ASN A 299 17.63 -13.66 19.74
C ASN A 299 19.11 -13.45 20.14
N LYS A 300 19.55 -12.19 20.25
CA LYS A 300 20.90 -11.83 20.78
C LYS A 300 20.89 -11.39 22.24
N LEU A 301 19.68 -11.20 22.83
CA LEU A 301 19.45 -10.94 24.24
C LEU A 301 19.09 -12.26 24.95
#